data_ac5aa40a5d5ff1e304d40d06c7f9e154
#
_entry.id   ac5aa40a5d5ff1e304d40d06c7f9e154
#
_cell.length_a   1.000
_cell.length_b   1.000
_cell.length_c   1.000
_cell.angle_alpha   90.00
_cell.angle_beta   90.00
_cell.angle_gamma   90.00
#
_symmetry.space_group_name_H-M   'P 1'
#
loop_
_entity.id
_entity.type
_entity.pdbx_description
1 polymer ?
#
loop_
_entity_poly.entity_id
_entity_poly.type
_entity_poly.pdbx_seq_one_letter_code
_entity_poly.pdbx_strand_id
1 'polypeptide(L)'
;QVHSFSLVGQDGDRVTEASLSNRPYVANFFFTECTGICPTLRTRLTAVQKAFDSDDLTMLSVSIADQDQDLSKLKAYSKVNGIQSEMWKLVTGDSNAIQHFALDSFGARLDLNGNLYAHTETVYLVDAHGFIRGLYNGTLEVEIMQLLNDLQILVSENLDVT
;
A
#
# COMPACT_ATOMS: atom_id res chain seq x y z
N GLN A 1 -4.86 6.09 -13.85
CA GLN A 1 -4.77 4.63 -13.83
C GLN A 1 -3.37 4.22 -13.40
N VAL A 2 -3.27 3.17 -12.58
CA VAL A 2 -1.98 2.62 -12.16
C VAL A 2 -1.27 1.98 -13.34
N HIS A 3 0.01 2.32 -13.53
CA HIS A 3 0.86 1.81 -14.60
C HIS A 3 1.45 0.45 -14.24
N SER A 4 1.91 -0.28 -15.26
CA SER A 4 2.60 -1.56 -15.07
C SER A 4 3.80 -1.44 -14.16
N PHE A 5 3.93 -2.37 -13.23
CA PHE A 5 5.06 -2.44 -12.30
C PHE A 5 5.41 -3.89 -11.98
N SER A 6 6.60 -4.10 -11.45
CA SER A 6 7.05 -5.39 -10.93
C SER A 6 7.93 -5.16 -9.71
N LEU A 7 7.39 -5.50 -8.55
CA LEU A 7 8.05 -5.37 -7.25
C LEU A 7 8.09 -6.74 -6.55
N VAL A 8 8.82 -6.83 -5.44
CA VAL A 8 9.01 -8.08 -4.70
C VAL A 8 8.37 -7.95 -3.33
N GLY A 9 7.50 -8.88 -2.96
CA GLY A 9 6.84 -8.95 -1.66
C GLY A 9 7.73 -9.47 -0.54
N GLN A 10 7.29 -9.30 0.71
CA GLN A 10 8.01 -9.74 1.91
C GLN A 10 8.30 -11.24 1.95
N ASP A 11 7.53 -12.06 1.24
CA ASP A 11 7.72 -13.51 1.14
C ASP A 11 8.50 -13.93 -0.11
N GLY A 12 9.03 -12.98 -0.90
CA GLY A 12 9.81 -13.22 -2.10
C GLY A 12 8.96 -13.41 -3.37
N ASP A 13 7.66 -13.27 -3.28
CA ASP A 13 6.74 -13.34 -4.40
C ASP A 13 6.82 -12.06 -5.26
N ARG A 14 6.57 -12.23 -6.56
CA ARG A 14 6.47 -11.08 -7.47
C ARG A 14 5.09 -10.45 -7.37
N VAL A 15 5.04 -9.15 -7.15
CA VAL A 15 3.81 -8.36 -7.11
C VAL A 15 3.78 -7.41 -8.32
N THR A 16 2.72 -7.52 -9.10
CA THR A 16 2.50 -6.74 -10.33
C THR A 16 1.08 -6.17 -10.34
N GLU A 17 0.77 -5.28 -11.26
CA GLU A 17 -0.60 -4.79 -11.47
C GLU A 17 -1.58 -5.96 -11.73
N ALA A 18 -1.14 -6.99 -12.45
CA ALA A 18 -1.98 -8.15 -12.72
C ALA A 18 -2.30 -8.95 -11.45
N SER A 19 -1.37 -9.01 -10.49
CA SER A 19 -1.60 -9.69 -9.20
C SER A 19 -2.55 -8.92 -8.28
N LEU A 20 -2.76 -7.63 -8.55
CA LEU A 20 -3.70 -6.76 -7.80
C LEU A 20 -5.03 -6.58 -8.51
N SER A 21 -5.17 -7.09 -9.74
CA SER A 21 -6.42 -6.98 -10.51
C SER A 21 -7.55 -7.82 -9.90
N ASN A 22 -8.79 -7.49 -10.29
CA ASN A 22 -10.03 -8.16 -9.90
C ASN A 22 -10.53 -7.89 -8.48
N ARG A 23 -9.83 -7.07 -7.69
CA ARG A 23 -10.33 -6.57 -6.40
C ARG A 23 -9.78 -5.18 -6.12
N PRO A 24 -10.47 -4.35 -5.35
CA PRO A 24 -9.93 -3.07 -4.93
C PRO A 24 -8.70 -3.26 -4.05
N TYR A 25 -7.84 -2.26 -4.03
CA TYR A 25 -6.70 -2.24 -3.11
C TYR A 25 -6.40 -0.85 -2.59
N VAL A 26 -5.74 -0.80 -1.45
CA VAL A 26 -5.17 0.43 -0.90
C VAL A 26 -3.66 0.39 -1.05
N ALA A 27 -3.06 1.53 -1.39
CA ALA A 27 -1.61 1.65 -1.54
C ALA A 27 -1.07 2.82 -0.71
N ASN A 28 0.12 2.63 -0.14
CA ASN A 28 0.87 3.69 0.52
C ASN A 28 2.37 3.46 0.40
N PHE A 29 3.15 4.50 0.74
CA PHE A 29 4.62 4.44 0.75
C PHE A 29 5.11 4.52 2.19
N PHE A 30 6.14 3.75 2.54
CA PHE A 30 6.70 3.67 3.89
C PHE A 30 8.17 3.24 3.86
N PHE A 31 8.78 3.12 5.01
CA PHE A 31 10.03 2.38 5.21
C PHE A 31 10.10 1.83 6.64
N THR A 32 10.83 0.73 6.83
CA THR A 32 10.79 -0.04 8.09
C THR A 32 11.37 0.71 9.28
N GLU A 33 12.35 1.57 9.08
CA GLU A 33 13.01 2.35 10.13
C GLU A 33 12.37 3.73 10.40
N CYS A 34 11.21 4.00 9.79
CA CYS A 34 10.47 5.23 10.02
C CYS A 34 9.93 5.29 11.45
N THR A 35 10.32 6.35 12.18
CA THR A 35 9.89 6.58 13.57
C THR A 35 8.88 7.71 13.73
N GLY A 36 8.60 8.47 12.65
CA GLY A 36 7.69 9.61 12.65
C GLY A 36 6.23 9.22 12.51
N ILE A 37 5.67 9.50 11.33
CA ILE A 37 4.25 9.25 11.04
C ILE A 37 3.91 7.79 10.74
N CYS A 38 4.89 6.98 10.33
CA CYS A 38 4.66 5.60 9.90
C CYS A 38 4.04 4.69 10.98
N PRO A 39 4.41 4.76 12.27
CA PRO A 39 3.73 3.99 13.30
C PRO A 39 2.23 4.32 13.42
N THR A 40 1.86 5.59 13.32
CA THR A 40 0.46 6.03 13.33
C THR A 40 -0.28 5.51 12.11
N LEU A 41 0.29 5.69 10.92
CA LEU A 41 -0.28 5.21 9.67
C LEU A 41 -0.45 3.68 9.70
N ARG A 42 0.56 2.93 10.13
CA ARG A 42 0.47 1.47 10.26
C ARG A 42 -0.65 1.04 11.21
N THR A 43 -0.80 1.70 12.35
CA THR A 43 -1.89 1.41 13.30
C THR A 43 -3.25 1.63 12.66
N ARG A 44 -3.40 2.71 11.89
CA ARG A 44 -4.63 3.01 11.15
C ARG A 44 -4.89 1.97 10.05
N LEU A 45 -3.87 1.58 9.29
CA LEU A 45 -3.99 0.54 8.26
C LEU A 45 -4.28 -0.85 8.85
N THR A 46 -3.84 -1.13 10.07
CA THR A 46 -4.23 -2.35 10.78
C THR A 46 -5.74 -2.43 11.00
N ALA A 47 -6.42 -1.30 11.23
CA ALA A 47 -7.87 -1.25 11.30
C ALA A 47 -8.53 -1.62 9.95
N VAL A 48 -7.94 -1.20 8.83
CA VAL A 48 -8.39 -1.60 7.49
C VAL A 48 -8.22 -3.11 7.29
N GLN A 49 -7.04 -3.67 7.64
CA GLN A 49 -6.80 -5.11 7.55
C GLN A 49 -7.83 -5.93 8.35
N LYS A 50 -8.26 -5.45 9.51
CA LYS A 50 -9.23 -6.13 10.37
C LYS A 50 -10.67 -6.03 9.88
N ALA A 51 -10.98 -5.04 9.04
CA ALA A 51 -12.33 -4.76 8.58
C ALA A 51 -12.76 -5.55 7.34
N PHE A 52 -11.80 -6.15 6.61
CA PHE A 52 -12.04 -6.85 5.35
C PHE A 52 -11.33 -8.20 5.32
N ASP A 53 -11.81 -9.08 4.45
CA ASP A 53 -11.17 -10.36 4.18
C ASP A 53 -10.15 -10.25 3.02
N SER A 54 -9.18 -11.16 2.97
CA SER A 54 -8.13 -11.18 1.92
C SER A 54 -8.67 -11.44 0.52
N ASP A 55 -9.87 -12.00 0.41
CA ASP A 55 -10.53 -12.22 -0.88
C ASP A 55 -11.18 -10.95 -1.43
N ASP A 56 -11.52 -10.00 -0.57
CA ASP A 56 -12.22 -8.77 -0.92
C ASP A 56 -11.28 -7.58 -1.19
N LEU A 57 -10.15 -7.54 -0.51
CA LEU A 57 -9.24 -6.38 -0.50
C LEU A 57 -7.79 -6.83 -0.46
N THR A 58 -6.95 -6.12 -1.21
CA THR A 58 -5.50 -6.18 -1.05
C THR A 58 -4.98 -4.85 -0.48
N MET A 59 -3.95 -4.92 0.35
CA MET A 59 -3.23 -3.76 0.86
C MET A 59 -1.79 -3.82 0.33
N LEU A 60 -1.28 -2.70 -0.19
CA LEU A 60 0.04 -2.58 -0.80
C LEU A 60 0.82 -1.47 -0.12
N SER A 61 1.85 -1.80 0.63
CA SER A 61 2.77 -0.84 1.21
C SER A 61 4.13 -0.96 0.51
N VAL A 62 4.54 0.11 -0.17
CA VAL A 62 5.77 0.15 -0.96
C VAL A 62 6.88 0.78 -0.13
N SER A 63 7.93 0.01 0.16
CA SER A 63 9.10 0.56 0.83
C SER A 63 9.94 1.40 -0.13
N ILE A 64 10.27 2.60 0.32
CA ILE A 64 11.07 3.59 -0.42
C ILE A 64 12.54 3.62 -0.01
N ALA A 65 12.92 2.79 0.95
CA ALA A 65 14.27 2.76 1.50
C ALA A 65 15.10 1.61 0.91
N ASP A 66 16.33 1.92 0.47
CA ASP A 66 17.23 0.93 -0.12
C ASP A 66 17.57 -0.22 0.84
N GLN A 67 17.67 0.04 2.15
CA GLN A 67 17.93 -1.00 3.12
C GLN A 67 16.82 -2.04 3.22
N ASP A 68 15.60 -1.71 2.79
CA ASP A 68 14.46 -2.62 2.79
C ASP A 68 14.43 -3.54 1.56
N GLN A 69 15.38 -3.40 0.65
CA GLN A 69 15.63 -4.39 -0.41
C GLN A 69 16.09 -5.75 0.18
N ASP A 70 16.61 -5.74 1.39
CA ASP A 70 16.78 -6.96 2.19
C ASP A 70 15.39 -7.44 2.69
N LEU A 71 14.84 -8.44 2.03
CA LEU A 71 13.51 -8.99 2.33
C LEU A 71 13.38 -9.50 3.77
N SER A 72 14.49 -9.87 4.42
CA SER A 72 14.46 -10.29 5.82
C SER A 72 13.96 -9.17 6.75
N LYS A 73 14.26 -7.93 6.42
CA LYS A 73 13.76 -6.75 7.16
C LYS A 73 12.26 -6.54 6.98
N LEU A 74 11.77 -6.63 5.75
CA LEU A 74 10.32 -6.55 5.46
C LEU A 74 9.57 -7.68 6.16
N LYS A 75 10.10 -8.90 6.10
CA LYS A 75 9.49 -10.07 6.74
C LYS A 75 9.46 -9.94 8.26
N ALA A 76 10.54 -9.48 8.87
CA ALA A 76 10.61 -9.22 10.31
C ALA A 76 9.63 -8.11 10.73
N TYR A 77 9.55 -7.02 9.97
CA TYR A 77 8.61 -5.93 10.17
C TYR A 77 7.16 -6.42 10.10
N SER A 78 6.82 -7.21 9.08
CA SER A 78 5.51 -7.82 8.91
C SER A 78 5.11 -8.64 10.13
N LYS A 79 5.99 -9.52 10.58
CA LYS A 79 5.76 -10.41 11.74
C LYS A 79 5.55 -9.65 13.04
N VAL A 80 6.41 -8.67 13.32
CA VAL A 80 6.35 -7.86 14.56
C VAL A 80 5.06 -7.05 14.62
N ASN A 81 4.55 -6.60 13.48
CA ASN A 81 3.39 -5.71 13.41
C ASN A 81 2.07 -6.43 13.07
N GLY A 82 2.05 -7.75 13.04
CA GLY A 82 0.82 -8.53 12.78
C GLY A 82 0.25 -8.33 11.38
N ILE A 83 1.12 -8.07 10.40
CA ILE A 83 0.74 -7.88 9.00
C ILE A 83 0.56 -9.26 8.36
N GLN A 84 -0.63 -9.52 7.84
CA GLN A 84 -0.99 -10.78 7.18
C GLN A 84 -0.63 -10.71 5.69
N SER A 85 0.36 -11.48 5.26
CA SER A 85 0.93 -11.38 3.91
C SER A 85 -0.03 -11.82 2.80
N GLU A 86 -1.06 -12.58 3.11
CA GLU A 86 -2.12 -12.92 2.17
C GLU A 86 -2.91 -11.69 1.72
N MET A 87 -3.11 -10.73 2.62
CA MET A 87 -3.88 -9.52 2.40
C MET A 87 -3.01 -8.28 2.23
N TRP A 88 -1.97 -8.15 3.07
CA TRP A 88 -1.15 -6.94 3.13
C TRP A 88 0.27 -7.20 2.64
N LYS A 89 0.52 -6.80 1.40
CA LYS A 89 1.83 -6.94 0.74
C LYS A 89 2.73 -5.76 1.10
N LEU A 90 3.87 -6.07 1.72
CA LEU A 90 4.98 -5.14 1.85
C LEU A 90 5.92 -5.41 0.68
N VAL A 91 6.14 -4.43 -0.17
CA VAL A 91 6.92 -4.63 -1.38
C VAL A 91 8.13 -3.71 -1.43
N THR A 92 9.16 -4.17 -2.11
CA THR A 92 10.37 -3.42 -2.42
C THR A 92 10.84 -3.70 -3.84
N GLY A 93 11.85 -3.00 -4.28
CA GLY A 93 12.45 -3.19 -5.60
C GLY A 93 13.60 -2.23 -5.81
N ASP A 94 14.07 -2.16 -7.04
CA ASP A 94 15.05 -1.15 -7.46
C ASP A 94 14.50 0.27 -7.23
N SER A 95 15.35 1.17 -6.73
CA SER A 95 14.95 2.55 -6.39
C SER A 95 14.35 3.32 -7.55
N ASN A 96 14.88 3.10 -8.77
CA ASN A 96 14.33 3.75 -9.97
C ASN A 96 12.94 3.18 -10.30
N ALA A 97 12.76 1.86 -10.18
CA ALA A 97 11.47 1.22 -10.40
C ALA A 97 10.40 1.73 -9.42
N ILE A 98 10.76 1.89 -8.15
CA ILE A 98 9.87 2.44 -7.12
C ILE A 98 9.51 3.90 -7.42
N GLN A 99 10.49 4.71 -7.84
CA GLN A 99 10.24 6.10 -8.20
C GLN A 99 9.32 6.25 -9.41
N HIS A 100 9.55 5.48 -10.47
CA HIS A 100 8.68 5.47 -11.65
C HIS A 100 7.28 5.02 -11.26
N PHE A 101 7.15 3.96 -10.46
CA PHE A 101 5.87 3.50 -9.98
C PHE A 101 5.12 4.57 -9.18
N ALA A 102 5.79 5.24 -8.25
CA ALA A 102 5.21 6.30 -7.43
C ALA A 102 4.78 7.52 -8.28
N LEU A 103 5.64 7.97 -9.17
CA LEU A 103 5.39 9.15 -10.00
C LEU A 103 4.32 8.87 -11.06
N ASP A 104 4.50 7.81 -11.84
CA ASP A 104 3.67 7.53 -13.02
C ASP A 104 2.26 7.04 -12.63
N SER A 105 2.16 6.29 -11.54
CA SER A 105 0.88 5.74 -11.07
C SER A 105 0.13 6.67 -10.13
N PHE A 106 0.84 7.35 -9.22
CA PHE A 106 0.22 8.11 -8.12
C PHE A 106 0.53 9.61 -8.15
N GLY A 107 1.40 10.05 -9.06
CA GLY A 107 1.87 11.44 -9.06
C GLY A 107 2.72 11.79 -7.83
N ALA A 108 3.16 10.76 -7.10
CA ALA A 108 3.94 10.93 -5.89
C ALA A 108 5.42 11.12 -6.22
N ARG A 109 6.00 12.26 -5.84
CA ARG A 109 7.43 12.52 -5.97
C ARG A 109 8.12 12.10 -4.69
N LEU A 110 8.94 11.05 -4.79
CA LEU A 110 9.78 10.60 -3.69
C LEU A 110 11.08 11.42 -3.72
N ASP A 111 11.36 12.17 -2.65
CA ASP A 111 12.62 12.89 -2.53
C ASP A 111 13.73 11.92 -2.08
N LEU A 112 14.66 11.63 -2.98
CA LEU A 112 15.82 10.76 -2.72
C LEU A 112 16.85 11.35 -1.76
N ASN A 113 16.76 12.64 -1.44
CA ASN A 113 17.70 13.31 -0.55
C ASN A 113 17.31 13.17 0.93
N GLY A 114 16.41 12.26 1.26
CA GLY A 114 16.05 11.91 2.64
C GLY A 114 14.88 12.70 3.25
N ASN A 115 14.25 13.60 2.49
CA ASN A 115 13.01 14.27 2.89
C ASN A 115 11.78 13.52 2.38
N LEU A 116 11.69 12.26 2.77
CA LEU A 116 10.61 11.33 2.38
C LEU A 116 9.24 11.66 3.01
N TYR A 117 9.16 12.76 3.75
CA TYR A 117 8.01 13.06 4.60
C TYR A 117 6.78 13.57 3.85
N ALA A 118 6.93 14.07 2.64
CA ALA A 118 5.84 14.78 1.97
C ALA A 118 4.72 13.87 1.44
N HIS A 119 4.94 12.54 1.29
CA HIS A 119 3.98 11.63 0.66
C HIS A 119 3.73 10.32 1.42
N THR A 120 4.43 10.07 2.53
CA THR A 120 4.28 8.83 3.31
C THR A 120 2.99 8.77 4.14
N GLU A 121 2.28 9.87 4.30
CA GLU A 121 0.99 9.94 4.99
C GLU A 121 -0.21 9.68 4.09
N THR A 122 -0.03 9.69 2.76
CA THR A 122 -1.13 9.50 1.81
C THR A 122 -1.42 8.01 1.61
N VAL A 123 -2.69 7.67 1.69
CA VAL A 123 -3.25 6.36 1.33
C VAL A 123 -4.08 6.54 0.06
N TYR A 124 -3.80 5.74 -0.94
CA TYR A 124 -4.49 5.73 -2.23
C TYR A 124 -5.48 4.58 -2.27
N LEU A 125 -6.71 4.85 -2.61
CA LEU A 125 -7.72 3.83 -2.90
C LEU A 125 -7.76 3.58 -4.40
N VAL A 126 -7.60 2.33 -4.81
CA VAL A 126 -7.59 1.91 -6.22
C VAL A 126 -8.66 0.83 -6.42
N ASP A 127 -9.43 0.95 -7.49
CA ASP A 127 -10.45 -0.04 -7.82
C ASP A 127 -9.87 -1.29 -8.52
N ALA A 128 -10.72 -2.28 -8.76
CA ALA A 128 -10.35 -3.55 -9.40
C ALA A 128 -9.82 -3.40 -10.84
N HIS A 129 -10.02 -2.24 -11.46
CA HIS A 129 -9.55 -1.90 -12.81
C HIS A 129 -8.28 -1.04 -12.82
N GLY A 130 -7.72 -0.77 -11.63
CA GLY A 130 -6.51 0.02 -11.48
C GLY A 130 -6.70 1.54 -11.54
N PHE A 131 -7.92 2.04 -11.38
CA PHE A 131 -8.17 3.48 -11.31
C PHE A 131 -8.18 3.98 -9.87
N ILE A 132 -7.46 5.09 -9.62
CA ILE A 132 -7.45 5.75 -8.32
C ILE A 132 -8.83 6.37 -8.09
N ARG A 133 -9.47 6.00 -6.98
CA ARG A 133 -10.81 6.43 -6.59
C ARG A 133 -10.81 7.40 -5.43
N GLY A 134 -9.73 7.48 -4.67
CA GLY A 134 -9.60 8.39 -3.55
C GLY A 134 -8.18 8.53 -3.02
N LEU A 135 -7.92 9.63 -2.34
CA LEU A 135 -6.70 9.94 -1.61
C LEU A 135 -7.09 10.35 -0.18
N TYR A 136 -6.39 9.78 0.81
CA TYR A 136 -6.70 9.98 2.22
C TYR A 136 -5.42 10.27 2.99
N ASN A 137 -5.49 11.15 3.99
CA ASN A 137 -4.41 11.26 4.95
C ASN A 137 -4.53 10.13 5.98
N GLY A 138 -3.64 9.15 5.88
CA GLY A 138 -3.67 7.94 6.72
C GLY A 138 -3.37 8.19 8.20
N THR A 139 -2.92 9.38 8.58
CA THR A 139 -2.69 9.76 9.98
C THR A 139 -3.94 10.33 10.66
N LEU A 140 -4.95 10.72 9.88
CA LEU A 140 -6.20 11.29 10.38
C LEU A 140 -7.29 10.22 10.47
N GLU A 141 -7.84 10.06 11.68
CA GLU A 141 -8.87 9.07 11.96
C GLU A 141 -10.11 9.25 11.09
N VAL A 142 -10.57 10.49 10.91
CA VAL A 142 -11.75 10.80 10.11
C VAL A 142 -11.57 10.39 8.64
N GLU A 143 -10.37 10.54 8.08
CA GLU A 143 -10.09 10.13 6.70
C GLU A 143 -9.97 8.62 6.55
N ILE A 144 -9.47 7.92 7.56
CA ILE A 144 -9.50 6.46 7.58
C ILE A 144 -10.93 5.93 7.70
N MET A 145 -11.79 6.57 8.46
CA MET A 145 -13.21 6.22 8.50
C MET A 145 -13.88 6.42 7.13
N GLN A 146 -13.54 7.51 6.43
CA GLN A 146 -14.03 7.72 5.07
C GLN A 146 -13.49 6.67 4.10
N LEU A 147 -12.21 6.33 4.19
CA LEU A 147 -11.60 5.24 3.42
C LEU A 147 -12.34 3.90 3.63
N LEU A 148 -12.65 3.55 4.88
CA LEU A 148 -13.38 2.32 5.20
C LEU A 148 -14.78 2.30 4.57
N ASN A 149 -15.50 3.42 4.59
CA ASN A 149 -16.79 3.55 3.95
C ASN A 149 -16.70 3.40 2.42
N ASP A 150 -15.72 4.07 1.80
CA ASP A 150 -15.54 4.01 0.35
C ASP A 150 -15.08 2.62 -0.11
N LEU A 151 -14.23 1.95 0.69
CA LEU A 151 -13.86 0.54 0.47
C LEU A 151 -15.07 -0.38 0.52
N GLN A 152 -15.96 -0.21 1.50
CA GLN A 152 -17.18 -1.02 1.61
C GLN A 152 -18.03 -0.92 0.35
N ILE A 153 -18.13 0.26 -0.23
CA ILE A 153 -18.85 0.49 -1.49
C ILE A 153 -18.16 -0.24 -2.64
N LEU A 154 -16.85 -0.07 -2.82
CA LEU A 154 -16.10 -0.69 -3.91
C LEU A 154 -16.08 -2.22 -3.83
N VAL A 155 -15.95 -2.79 -2.65
CA VAL A 155 -16.03 -4.24 -2.44
C VAL A 155 -17.41 -4.75 -2.84
N SER A 156 -18.48 -4.06 -2.43
CA SER A 156 -19.85 -4.44 -2.79
C SER A 156 -20.09 -4.36 -4.30
N GLU A 157 -19.63 -3.29 -4.96
CA GLU A 157 -19.72 -3.13 -6.42
C GLU A 157 -18.98 -4.26 -7.18
N ASN A 158 -17.81 -4.68 -6.66
CA ASN A 158 -17.02 -5.74 -7.28
C ASN A 158 -17.70 -7.11 -7.17
N LEU A 159 -18.42 -7.38 -6.08
CA LEU A 159 -19.19 -8.62 -5.91
C LEU A 159 -20.39 -8.71 -6.83
N ASP A 160 -21.01 -7.57 -7.19
CA ASP A 160 -22.19 -7.54 -8.08
C ASP A 160 -21.83 -7.76 -9.55
N VAL A 161 -20.55 -7.68 -9.93
CA VAL A 161 -20.06 -7.85 -11.32
C VAL A 161 -19.57 -9.27 -11.61
N THR A 162 -19.36 -10.09 -10.58
CA THR A 162 -18.88 -11.48 -10.68
C THR A 162 -20.03 -12.48 -10.63
#